data_fe576b7e3569a7d8346f506a286972e7
#
_entry.id   fe576b7e3569a7d8346f506a286972e7
#
_cell.length_a   1.000
_cell.length_b   1.000
_cell.length_c   1.000
_cell.angle_alpha   90.00
_cell.angle_beta   90.00
_cell.angle_gamma   90.00
#
_symmetry.space_group_name_H-M   'P 1'
#
loop_
_entity.id
_entity.type
_entity.pdbx_description
1 polymer ?
#
loop_
_entity_poly.entity_id
_entity_poly.type
_entity_poly.pdbx_seq_one_letter_code
_entity_poly.pdbx_strand_id
1 'polypeptide(L)'
;NDTGSQIIVRGRPFGMMSASEYYKRKKEFIPSIMESYRKLDETYDVIVIEGAGSPAEINLKKDDIVNMGFAKMADAPVLLVGDIDRGGVFAQLAGTMLLLEEEEKKRVKGTIINKFRGDVSILKPGLRMLEEKINTSVLGVIPYFHLDIEDEDSLTERFRKKSRSGLAKIAVIRLPRISNFTDIAPLEAVDELDVSYVSNISQFGDPDVVIIPGSKNTISDLLWMRQNGLEG
;
A
#
# COMPACT_ATOMS: atom_id res chain seq x y z
N ASN A 1 -2.71 14.01 -10.03
CA ASN A 1 -3.73 14.92 -10.61
C ASN A 1 -5.05 14.68 -9.88
N ASP A 2 -5.64 15.71 -9.29
CA ASP A 2 -6.85 15.60 -8.47
C ASP A 2 -8.10 15.16 -9.27
N THR A 3 -8.00 15.05 -10.58
CA THR A 3 -9.12 14.78 -11.49
C THR A 3 -9.04 13.46 -12.26
N GLY A 4 -7.94 12.73 -12.18
CA GLY A 4 -7.80 11.46 -12.90
C GLY A 4 -6.41 10.84 -12.77
N SER A 5 -6.28 9.60 -13.25
CA SER A 5 -5.04 8.84 -13.26
C SER A 5 -4.59 8.51 -14.68
N GLN A 6 -3.29 8.51 -14.89
CA GLN A 6 -2.72 8.01 -16.14
C GLN A 6 -2.74 6.48 -16.13
N ILE A 7 -3.37 5.89 -17.11
CA ILE A 7 -3.41 4.44 -17.27
C ILE A 7 -2.20 4.00 -18.07
N ILE A 8 -1.42 3.10 -17.51
CA ILE A 8 -0.26 2.48 -18.16
C ILE A 8 -0.59 1.01 -18.44
N VAL A 9 -0.45 0.59 -19.67
CA VAL A 9 -0.65 -0.80 -20.08
C VAL A 9 0.64 -1.32 -20.69
N ARG A 10 1.24 -2.33 -20.08
CA ARG A 10 2.52 -2.94 -20.53
C ARG A 10 3.64 -1.91 -20.70
N GLY A 11 3.78 -1.01 -19.74
CA GLY A 11 4.80 0.04 -19.75
C GLY A 11 4.55 1.17 -20.74
N ARG A 12 3.40 1.21 -21.43
CA ARG A 12 3.03 2.29 -22.37
C ARG A 12 1.85 3.09 -21.86
N PRO A 13 1.89 4.41 -21.89
CA PRO A 13 0.74 5.24 -21.57
C PRO A 13 -0.45 4.93 -22.50
N PHE A 14 -1.57 4.57 -21.90
CA PHE A 14 -2.82 4.35 -22.63
C PHE A 14 -3.64 5.63 -22.73
N GLY A 15 -3.62 6.45 -21.68
CA GLY A 15 -4.32 7.74 -21.61
C GLY A 15 -4.62 8.15 -20.18
N MET A 16 -5.17 9.35 -20.03
CA MET A 16 -5.71 9.85 -18.78
C MET A 16 -7.18 9.43 -18.66
N MET A 17 -7.58 8.96 -17.50
CA MET A 17 -8.97 8.60 -17.21
C MET A 17 -9.40 9.13 -15.85
N SER A 18 -10.60 9.66 -15.76
CA SER A 18 -11.29 9.83 -14.49
C SER A 18 -11.63 8.47 -13.86
N ALA A 19 -11.89 8.43 -12.56
CA ALA A 19 -12.33 7.20 -11.89
C ALA A 19 -13.56 6.59 -12.57
N SER A 20 -14.55 7.41 -12.92
CA SER A 20 -15.79 6.94 -13.60
C SER A 20 -15.51 6.32 -14.97
N GLU A 21 -14.63 6.90 -15.76
CA GLU A 21 -14.23 6.36 -17.08
C GLU A 21 -13.45 5.06 -16.93
N TYR A 22 -12.51 5.00 -15.97
CA TYR A 22 -11.77 3.78 -15.67
C TYR A 22 -12.71 2.64 -15.29
N TYR A 23 -13.67 2.87 -14.40
CA TYR A 23 -14.61 1.82 -14.00
C TYR A 23 -15.45 1.28 -15.17
N LYS A 24 -15.81 2.12 -16.14
CA LYS A 24 -16.54 1.68 -17.33
C LYS A 24 -15.69 0.85 -18.30
N ARG A 25 -14.38 1.13 -18.33
CA ARG A 25 -13.47 0.59 -19.35
C ARG A 25 -12.48 -0.44 -18.84
N LYS A 26 -12.31 -0.60 -17.54
CA LYS A 26 -11.27 -1.46 -16.96
C LYS A 26 -11.29 -2.92 -17.47
N LYS A 27 -12.45 -3.43 -17.86
CA LYS A 27 -12.57 -4.77 -18.47
C LYS A 27 -11.86 -4.90 -19.82
N GLU A 28 -11.64 -3.79 -20.52
CA GLU A 28 -10.89 -3.78 -21.79
C GLU A 28 -9.44 -4.23 -21.58
N PHE A 29 -8.92 -4.11 -20.36
CA PHE A 29 -7.55 -4.48 -20.02
C PHE A 29 -7.39 -5.97 -19.66
N ILE A 30 -8.46 -6.72 -19.44
CA ILE A 30 -8.41 -8.15 -19.08
C ILE A 30 -7.54 -8.98 -20.02
N PRO A 31 -7.62 -8.84 -21.36
CA PRO A 31 -6.75 -9.62 -22.26
C PRO A 31 -5.25 -9.36 -22.02
N SER A 32 -4.88 -8.10 -21.78
CA SER A 32 -3.48 -7.72 -21.50
C SER A 32 -3.00 -8.21 -20.13
N ILE A 33 -3.90 -8.17 -19.12
CA ILE A 33 -3.63 -8.69 -17.78
C ILE A 33 -3.39 -10.20 -17.84
N MET A 34 -4.30 -10.94 -18.50
CA MET A 34 -4.19 -12.39 -18.59
C MET A 34 -3.03 -12.87 -19.45
N GLU A 35 -2.63 -12.10 -20.45
CA GLU A 35 -1.41 -12.42 -21.22
C GLU A 35 -0.16 -12.24 -20.36
N SER A 36 -0.10 -11.19 -19.53
CA SER A 36 1.01 -10.98 -18.61
C SER A 36 1.05 -12.08 -17.53
N TYR A 37 -0.11 -12.45 -17.00
CA TYR A 37 -0.23 -13.54 -16.02
C TYR A 37 0.28 -14.87 -16.60
N ARG A 38 -0.13 -15.25 -17.83
CA ARG A 38 0.33 -16.49 -18.47
C ARG A 38 1.84 -16.53 -18.65
N LYS A 39 2.47 -15.40 -18.99
CA LYS A 39 3.94 -15.33 -19.09
C LYS A 39 4.64 -15.59 -17.77
N LEU A 40 4.05 -15.12 -16.65
CA LEU A 40 4.57 -15.42 -15.33
C LEU A 40 4.35 -16.90 -14.98
N ASP A 41 3.18 -17.44 -15.30
CA ASP A 41 2.80 -18.83 -15.07
C ASP A 41 3.70 -19.84 -15.84
N GLU A 42 4.13 -19.47 -17.05
CA GLU A 42 5.10 -20.24 -17.84
C GLU A 42 6.52 -20.19 -17.28
N THR A 43 6.83 -19.20 -16.44
CA THR A 43 8.20 -18.92 -15.99
C THR A 43 8.45 -19.32 -14.54
N TYR A 44 7.45 -19.21 -13.68
CA TYR A 44 7.60 -19.37 -12.24
C TYR A 44 6.74 -20.51 -11.68
N ASP A 45 7.31 -21.28 -10.76
CA ASP A 45 6.60 -22.37 -10.07
C ASP A 45 5.54 -21.85 -9.10
N VAL A 46 5.72 -20.64 -8.58
CA VAL A 46 4.81 -19.99 -7.64
C VAL A 46 4.62 -18.53 -8.01
N ILE A 47 3.38 -18.10 -8.10
CA ILE A 47 2.99 -16.69 -8.32
C ILE A 47 2.23 -16.21 -7.10
N VAL A 48 2.72 -15.17 -6.45
CA VAL A 48 2.02 -14.48 -5.37
C VAL A 48 1.30 -13.26 -5.97
N ILE A 49 -0.01 -13.22 -5.78
CA ILE A 49 -0.88 -12.18 -6.33
C ILE A 49 -1.40 -11.33 -5.18
N GLU A 50 -1.10 -10.06 -5.19
CA GLU A 50 -1.63 -9.09 -4.24
C GLU A 50 -2.84 -8.37 -4.83
N GLY A 51 -3.93 -8.30 -4.05
CA GLY A 51 -5.10 -7.51 -4.40
C GLY A 51 -4.93 -6.03 -4.05
N ALA A 52 -5.88 -5.20 -4.43
CA ALA A 52 -5.92 -3.79 -4.07
C ALA A 52 -7.24 -3.43 -3.39
N GLY A 53 -7.15 -2.65 -2.29
CA GLY A 53 -8.30 -2.32 -1.47
C GLY A 53 -8.89 -3.55 -0.76
N SER A 54 -10.21 -3.67 -0.74
CA SER A 54 -10.89 -4.77 -0.06
C SER A 54 -11.74 -5.60 -1.03
N PRO A 55 -11.74 -6.94 -0.91
CA PRO A 55 -12.63 -7.79 -1.69
C PRO A 55 -14.11 -7.64 -1.27
N ALA A 56 -14.37 -6.93 -0.17
CA ALA A 56 -15.71 -6.68 0.38
C ALA A 56 -16.35 -5.38 -0.11
N GLU A 57 -15.74 -4.69 -1.08
CA GLU A 57 -16.31 -3.49 -1.71
C GLU A 57 -17.50 -3.87 -2.61
N ILE A 58 -18.66 -4.13 -2.00
CA ILE A 58 -19.84 -4.68 -2.66
C ILE A 58 -20.38 -3.80 -3.79
N ASN A 59 -20.18 -2.49 -3.70
CA ASN A 59 -20.55 -1.50 -4.71
C ASN A 59 -19.67 -1.57 -5.98
N LEU A 60 -18.47 -2.14 -5.89
CA LEU A 60 -17.50 -2.24 -6.97
C LEU A 60 -17.34 -3.67 -7.52
N LYS A 61 -18.01 -4.63 -6.88
CA LYS A 61 -17.81 -6.07 -7.07
C LYS A 61 -18.15 -6.55 -8.49
N LYS A 62 -19.23 -6.03 -9.08
CA LYS A 62 -19.72 -6.46 -10.40
C LYS A 62 -18.65 -6.42 -11.50
N ASP A 63 -17.72 -5.49 -11.38
CA ASP A 63 -16.66 -5.27 -12.38
C ASP A 63 -15.26 -5.44 -11.78
N ASP A 64 -15.13 -6.24 -10.71
CA ASP A 64 -13.84 -6.53 -10.09
C ASP A 64 -12.92 -7.29 -11.06
N ILE A 65 -11.72 -6.74 -11.27
CA ILE A 65 -10.64 -7.35 -12.06
C ILE A 65 -9.35 -7.48 -11.25
N VAL A 66 -9.40 -7.20 -9.95
CA VAL A 66 -8.22 -7.05 -9.09
C VAL A 66 -8.20 -8.08 -7.97
N ASN A 67 -9.31 -8.18 -7.21
CA ASN A 67 -9.41 -9.06 -6.05
C ASN A 67 -10.01 -10.44 -6.44
N MET A 68 -11.24 -10.72 -6.01
CA MET A 68 -11.89 -12.01 -6.27
C MET A 68 -12.17 -12.22 -7.76
N GLY A 69 -12.38 -11.14 -8.53
CA GLY A 69 -12.51 -11.21 -9.98
C GLY A 69 -11.24 -11.74 -10.65
N PHE A 70 -10.07 -11.25 -10.26
CA PHE A 70 -8.81 -11.79 -10.76
C PHE A 70 -8.54 -13.21 -10.27
N ALA A 71 -8.77 -13.49 -8.98
CA ALA A 71 -8.63 -14.84 -8.43
C ALA A 71 -9.48 -15.87 -9.19
N LYS A 72 -10.68 -15.47 -9.64
CA LYS A 72 -11.54 -16.31 -10.49
C LYS A 72 -10.94 -16.53 -11.89
N MET A 73 -10.40 -15.48 -12.52
CA MET A 73 -9.79 -15.60 -13.87
C MET A 73 -8.52 -16.45 -13.88
N ALA A 74 -7.72 -16.34 -12.82
CA ALA A 74 -6.47 -17.08 -12.65
C ALA A 74 -6.66 -18.48 -12.01
N ASP A 75 -7.90 -18.82 -11.63
CA ASP A 75 -8.23 -20.01 -10.82
C ASP A 75 -7.38 -20.13 -9.54
N ALA A 76 -7.03 -19.00 -8.95
CA ALA A 76 -6.13 -18.93 -7.81
C ALA A 76 -6.87 -19.17 -6.48
N PRO A 77 -6.26 -19.93 -5.54
CA PRO A 77 -6.69 -19.95 -4.15
C PRO A 77 -6.43 -18.59 -3.50
N VAL A 78 -7.24 -18.24 -2.51
CA VAL A 78 -7.17 -16.95 -1.82
C VAL A 78 -6.83 -17.17 -0.35
N LEU A 79 -5.90 -16.37 0.16
CA LEU A 79 -5.65 -16.18 1.58
C LEU A 79 -6.13 -14.78 1.97
N LEU A 80 -7.05 -14.71 2.92
CA LEU A 80 -7.57 -13.44 3.40
C LEU A 80 -6.72 -12.96 4.59
N VAL A 81 -6.06 -11.82 4.43
CA VAL A 81 -5.15 -11.25 5.43
C VAL A 81 -5.83 -10.09 6.16
N GLY A 82 -5.85 -10.15 7.49
CA GLY A 82 -6.38 -9.08 8.33
C GLY A 82 -5.28 -8.42 9.16
N ASP A 83 -5.25 -7.09 9.20
CA ASP A 83 -4.33 -6.28 10.01
C ASP A 83 -4.92 -6.07 11.41
N ILE A 84 -4.28 -6.66 12.45
CA ILE A 84 -4.75 -6.54 13.83
C ILE A 84 -4.31 -5.24 14.52
N ASP A 85 -3.28 -4.58 14.02
CA ASP A 85 -2.72 -3.38 14.65
C ASP A 85 -3.70 -2.20 14.68
N ARG A 86 -4.63 -2.17 13.73
CA ARG A 86 -5.72 -1.17 13.68
C ARG A 86 -6.92 -1.49 14.55
N GLY A 87 -6.97 -2.67 15.16
CA GLY A 87 -8.12 -3.17 15.91
C GLY A 87 -9.26 -3.69 15.03
N GLY A 88 -10.17 -4.49 15.62
CA GLY A 88 -11.37 -4.98 14.94
C GLY A 88 -11.14 -6.08 13.90
N VAL A 89 -9.98 -6.73 13.85
CA VAL A 89 -9.60 -7.70 12.82
C VAL A 89 -10.60 -8.86 12.69
N PHE A 90 -11.16 -9.34 13.80
CA PHE A 90 -12.18 -10.40 13.76
C PHE A 90 -13.45 -9.96 13.03
N ALA A 91 -13.89 -8.72 13.29
CA ALA A 91 -15.05 -8.16 12.60
C ALA A 91 -14.76 -7.92 11.11
N GLN A 92 -13.55 -7.47 10.77
CA GLN A 92 -13.13 -7.27 9.38
C GLN A 92 -13.13 -8.59 8.61
N LEU A 93 -12.49 -9.63 9.15
CA LEU A 93 -12.43 -10.94 8.50
C LEU A 93 -13.82 -11.59 8.39
N ALA A 94 -14.59 -11.59 9.47
CA ALA A 94 -15.94 -12.15 9.47
C ALA A 94 -16.89 -11.36 8.53
N GLY A 95 -16.81 -10.04 8.55
CA GLY A 95 -17.58 -9.17 7.67
C GLY A 95 -17.21 -9.37 6.20
N THR A 96 -15.92 -9.48 5.89
CA THR A 96 -15.46 -9.78 4.54
C THR A 96 -16.03 -11.12 4.07
N MET A 97 -15.86 -12.19 4.86
CA MET A 97 -16.41 -13.51 4.52
C MET A 97 -17.94 -13.50 4.36
N LEU A 98 -18.66 -12.69 5.15
CA LEU A 98 -20.11 -12.54 5.03
C LEU A 98 -20.50 -11.92 3.68
N LEU A 99 -19.74 -10.92 3.21
CA LEU A 99 -20.00 -10.15 1.98
C LEU A 99 -19.55 -10.85 0.70
N LEU A 100 -18.70 -11.87 0.80
CA LEU A 100 -18.30 -12.70 -0.34
C LEU A 100 -19.46 -13.59 -0.79
N GLU A 101 -19.54 -13.83 -2.10
CA GLU A 101 -20.45 -14.81 -2.69
C GLU A 101 -19.99 -16.23 -2.40
N GLU A 102 -20.89 -17.21 -2.47
CA GLU A 102 -20.56 -18.60 -2.15
C GLU A 102 -19.41 -19.17 -3.00
N GLU A 103 -19.37 -18.82 -4.28
CA GLU A 103 -18.27 -19.26 -5.17
C GLU A 103 -16.93 -18.58 -4.83
N GLU A 104 -16.96 -17.36 -4.30
CA GLU A 104 -15.78 -16.66 -3.83
C GLU A 104 -15.27 -17.22 -2.50
N LYS A 105 -16.20 -17.52 -1.56
CA LYS A 105 -15.87 -18.17 -0.29
C LYS A 105 -15.15 -19.50 -0.51
N LYS A 106 -15.55 -20.28 -1.50
CA LYS A 106 -14.90 -21.56 -1.85
C LYS A 106 -13.43 -21.38 -2.25
N ARG A 107 -13.07 -20.21 -2.80
CA ARG A 107 -11.69 -19.88 -3.15
C ARG A 107 -10.85 -19.51 -1.93
N VAL A 108 -11.45 -18.99 -0.88
CA VAL A 108 -10.73 -18.65 0.35
C VAL A 108 -10.32 -19.93 1.08
N LYS A 109 -9.03 -20.22 1.08
CA LYS A 109 -8.46 -21.44 1.68
C LYS A 109 -7.99 -21.24 3.11
N GLY A 110 -7.92 -19.99 3.56
CA GLY A 110 -7.57 -19.66 4.93
C GLY A 110 -7.51 -18.19 5.17
N THR A 111 -7.38 -17.84 6.45
CA THR A 111 -7.17 -16.48 6.90
C THR A 111 -5.82 -16.35 7.60
N ILE A 112 -5.26 -15.15 7.61
CA ILE A 112 -4.01 -14.82 8.29
C ILE A 112 -4.24 -13.55 9.10
N ILE A 113 -3.77 -13.55 10.35
CA ILE A 113 -3.72 -12.35 11.19
C ILE A 113 -2.32 -11.74 11.06
N ASN A 114 -2.23 -10.52 10.60
CA ASN A 114 -0.96 -9.82 10.40
C ASN A 114 -0.72 -8.74 11.45
N LYS A 115 0.54 -8.41 11.68
CA LYS A 115 1.04 -7.38 12.59
C LYS A 115 0.65 -7.59 14.06
N PHE A 116 0.61 -8.82 14.51
CA PHE A 116 0.25 -9.14 15.90
C PHE A 116 1.34 -8.71 16.87
N ARG A 117 0.93 -8.05 17.97
CA ARG A 117 1.81 -7.68 19.09
C ARG A 117 1.33 -8.35 20.36
N GLY A 118 2.21 -8.98 21.08
CA GLY A 118 1.93 -9.61 22.38
C GLY A 118 1.95 -11.13 22.39
N ASP A 119 1.25 -11.73 23.34
CA ASP A 119 1.21 -13.18 23.54
C ASP A 119 0.11 -13.83 22.69
N VAL A 120 0.50 -14.67 21.75
CA VAL A 120 -0.41 -15.40 20.85
C VAL A 120 -1.34 -16.34 21.66
N SER A 121 -0.95 -16.78 22.85
CA SER A 121 -1.80 -17.66 23.66
C SER A 121 -3.12 -16.99 24.04
N ILE A 122 -3.13 -15.68 24.26
CA ILE A 122 -4.32 -14.87 24.56
C ILE A 122 -5.24 -14.79 23.34
N LEU A 123 -4.66 -14.79 22.14
CA LEU A 123 -5.41 -14.68 20.88
C LEU A 123 -6.09 -16.00 20.49
N LYS A 124 -5.48 -17.15 20.82
CA LYS A 124 -5.93 -18.48 20.38
C LYS A 124 -7.42 -18.79 20.58
N PRO A 125 -8.06 -18.47 21.73
CA PRO A 125 -9.50 -18.71 21.88
C PRO A 125 -10.33 -17.92 20.85
N GLY A 126 -9.96 -16.65 20.60
CA GLY A 126 -10.63 -15.80 19.60
C GLY A 126 -10.46 -16.32 18.17
N LEU A 127 -9.29 -16.91 17.84
CA LEU A 127 -9.06 -17.52 16.52
C LEU A 127 -10.03 -18.69 16.28
N ARG A 128 -10.20 -19.60 17.27
CA ARG A 128 -11.15 -20.71 17.17
C ARG A 128 -12.59 -20.23 16.99
N MET A 129 -12.99 -19.20 17.74
CA MET A 129 -14.31 -18.60 17.59
C MET A 129 -14.52 -17.97 16.21
N LEU A 130 -13.46 -17.39 15.64
CA LEU A 130 -13.50 -16.87 14.27
C LEU A 130 -13.67 -18.00 13.27
N GLU A 131 -12.84 -19.04 13.33
CA GLU A 131 -12.90 -20.22 12.46
C GLU A 131 -14.28 -20.85 12.43
N GLU A 132 -14.91 -21.03 13.59
CA GLU A 132 -16.28 -21.54 13.73
C GLU A 132 -17.30 -20.64 13.03
N LYS A 133 -17.13 -19.31 13.13
CA LYS A 133 -18.07 -18.34 12.54
C LYS A 133 -17.97 -18.24 11.02
N ILE A 134 -16.77 -18.30 10.49
CA ILE A 134 -16.53 -18.10 9.05
C ILE A 134 -16.35 -19.41 8.28
N ASN A 135 -16.33 -20.55 8.99
CA ASN A 135 -16.06 -21.88 8.43
C ASN A 135 -14.79 -21.94 7.57
N THR A 136 -13.73 -21.27 8.04
CA THR A 136 -12.45 -21.17 7.34
C THR A 136 -11.33 -21.10 8.38
N SER A 137 -10.26 -21.88 8.18
CA SER A 137 -9.14 -21.95 9.12
C SER A 137 -8.31 -20.69 9.20
N VAL A 138 -7.81 -20.34 10.37
CA VAL A 138 -6.74 -19.37 10.56
C VAL A 138 -5.39 -20.07 10.40
N LEU A 139 -4.74 -19.85 9.27
CA LEU A 139 -3.48 -20.53 8.91
C LEU A 139 -2.29 -20.01 9.68
N GLY A 140 -2.33 -18.80 10.19
CA GLY A 140 -1.22 -18.24 10.94
C GLY A 140 -1.48 -16.87 11.52
N VAL A 141 -0.64 -16.54 12.48
CA VAL A 141 -0.54 -15.22 13.10
C VAL A 141 0.88 -14.72 12.88
N ILE A 142 1.03 -13.66 12.12
CA ILE A 142 2.32 -13.05 11.80
C ILE A 142 2.59 -11.96 12.84
N PRO A 143 3.69 -12.07 13.60
CA PRO A 143 4.04 -11.04 14.57
C PRO A 143 4.39 -9.73 13.84
N TYR A 144 4.20 -8.63 14.55
CA TYR A 144 4.72 -7.35 14.09
C TYR A 144 6.25 -7.37 14.16
N PHE A 145 6.88 -7.02 13.07
CA PHE A 145 8.32 -6.81 12.99
C PHE A 145 8.63 -5.65 12.04
N HIS A 146 9.72 -4.99 12.29
CA HIS A 146 10.19 -3.94 11.40
C HIS A 146 10.91 -4.59 10.22
N LEU A 147 10.48 -4.23 9.03
CA LEU A 147 11.18 -4.60 7.79
C LEU A 147 11.86 -3.35 7.26
N ASP A 148 13.13 -3.46 6.94
CA ASP A 148 13.87 -2.42 6.23
C ASP A 148 13.63 -2.56 4.72
N ILE A 149 12.34 -2.44 4.34
CA ILE A 149 11.88 -2.43 2.95
C ILE A 149 11.28 -1.07 2.67
N GLU A 150 11.47 -0.58 1.46
CA GLU A 150 10.84 0.66 1.03
C GLU A 150 9.32 0.57 1.13
N ASP A 151 8.72 1.60 1.76
CA ASP A 151 7.27 1.73 1.83
C ASP A 151 6.72 2.14 0.46
N GLU A 152 5.75 1.39 -0.06
CA GLU A 152 5.08 1.72 -1.31
C GLU A 152 4.16 2.93 -1.15
N ASP A 153 3.41 3.02 -0.05
CA ASP A 153 2.31 3.98 0.13
C ASP A 153 2.38 4.85 1.41
N SER A 154 3.28 4.63 2.35
CA SER A 154 3.22 5.30 3.65
C SER A 154 4.08 6.55 3.77
N LEU A 155 3.74 7.59 2.99
CA LEU A 155 4.32 8.94 3.17
C LEU A 155 4.12 9.49 4.59
N THR A 156 3.09 9.07 5.31
CA THR A 156 2.66 9.74 6.55
C THR A 156 3.46 9.32 7.78
N GLU A 157 3.88 8.07 7.89
CA GLU A 157 4.64 7.59 9.06
C GLU A 157 6.13 7.95 8.97
N ARG A 158 6.68 7.94 7.76
CA ARG A 158 8.07 8.26 7.50
C ARG A 158 8.43 9.69 7.91
N PHE A 159 7.53 10.64 7.70
CA PHE A 159 7.71 12.04 8.08
C PHE A 159 7.59 12.31 9.59
N ARG A 160 7.30 11.28 10.42
CA ARG A 160 7.20 11.37 11.88
C ARG A 160 8.44 10.90 12.62
N LYS A 161 9.48 10.44 11.92
CA LYS A 161 10.74 10.05 12.58
C LYS A 161 11.30 11.25 13.34
N LYS A 162 11.58 11.06 14.62
CA LYS A 162 12.22 12.06 15.47
C LYS A 162 13.66 12.27 14.99
N SER A 163 14.09 13.54 14.99
CA SER A 163 15.48 13.95 14.86
C SER A 163 16.38 13.05 15.73
N ARG A 164 17.39 12.49 15.12
CA ARG A 164 18.47 11.77 15.80
C ARG A 164 19.64 12.74 15.98
N SER A 165 20.42 12.55 17.01
CA SER A 165 21.68 13.28 17.20
C SER A 165 22.74 12.68 16.26
N GLY A 166 22.69 13.07 14.98
CA GLY A 166 23.66 12.66 13.97
C GLY A 166 24.83 13.62 13.82
N LEU A 167 25.89 13.19 13.16
CA LEU A 167 27.06 14.00 12.84
C LEU A 167 26.77 15.08 11.79
N ALA A 168 25.81 14.82 10.89
CA ALA A 168 25.35 15.78 9.87
C ALA A 168 23.83 15.85 9.84
N LYS A 169 23.31 17.07 9.71
CA LYS A 169 21.87 17.38 9.63
C LYS A 169 21.46 17.62 8.20
N ILE A 170 20.51 16.87 7.74
CA ILE A 170 19.97 16.97 6.38
C ILE A 170 18.51 17.41 6.45
N ALA A 171 18.22 18.58 5.87
CA ALA A 171 16.84 19.04 5.70
C ALA A 171 16.32 18.66 4.30
N VAL A 172 15.28 17.87 4.25
CA VAL A 172 14.59 17.51 3.00
C VAL A 172 13.32 18.34 2.87
N ILE A 173 13.19 19.11 1.81
CA ILE A 173 11.98 19.91 1.58
C ILE A 173 10.81 18.98 1.27
N ARG A 174 9.80 18.99 2.13
CA ARG A 174 8.58 18.20 1.97
C ARG A 174 7.63 18.89 1.00
N LEU A 175 7.88 18.73 -0.29
CA LEU A 175 7.00 19.26 -1.33
C LEU A 175 5.60 18.62 -1.27
N PRO A 176 4.51 19.38 -1.50
CA PRO A 176 3.14 18.82 -1.56
C PRO A 176 2.97 17.72 -2.61
N ARG A 177 3.75 17.80 -3.69
CA ARG A 177 3.71 16.83 -4.79
C ARG A 177 5.07 16.16 -4.99
N ILE A 178 5.73 15.82 -3.89
CA ILE A 178 7.00 15.10 -3.92
C ILE A 178 6.89 13.85 -4.78
N SER A 179 7.87 13.62 -5.63
CA SER A 179 8.06 12.37 -6.36
C SER A 179 9.26 11.62 -5.82
N ASN A 180 9.25 10.29 -5.96
CA ASN A 180 10.38 9.43 -5.59
C ASN A 180 10.91 9.71 -4.17
N PHE A 181 10.01 9.83 -3.19
CA PHE A 181 10.40 10.06 -1.79
C PHE A 181 11.30 8.95 -1.23
N THR A 182 11.28 7.77 -1.85
CA THR A 182 12.16 6.63 -1.53
C THR A 182 13.64 6.91 -1.82
N ASP A 183 13.96 7.90 -2.69
CA ASP A 183 15.34 8.30 -2.97
C ASP A 183 16.10 8.79 -1.71
N ILE A 184 15.36 9.20 -0.68
CA ILE A 184 15.92 9.64 0.61
C ILE A 184 16.19 8.46 1.57
N ALA A 185 15.59 7.28 1.32
CA ALA A 185 15.73 6.11 2.18
C ALA A 185 17.18 5.70 2.50
N PRO A 186 18.11 5.69 1.53
CA PRO A 186 19.50 5.37 1.83
C PRO A 186 20.15 6.31 2.85
N LEU A 187 19.79 7.60 2.85
CA LEU A 187 20.29 8.57 3.83
C LEU A 187 19.68 8.36 5.21
N GLU A 188 18.39 8.00 5.26
CA GLU A 188 17.70 7.69 6.51
C GLU A 188 18.19 6.40 7.19
N ALA A 189 18.77 5.49 6.42
CA ALA A 189 19.33 4.23 6.92
C ALA A 189 20.70 4.40 7.58
N VAL A 190 21.38 5.55 7.39
CA VAL A 190 22.68 5.84 7.98
C VAL A 190 22.47 6.44 9.37
N ASP A 191 22.98 5.78 10.41
CA ASP A 191 22.78 6.19 11.81
C ASP A 191 23.45 7.52 12.16
N GLU A 192 24.51 7.89 11.43
CA GLU A 192 25.28 9.14 11.60
C GLU A 192 24.57 10.35 10.96
N LEU A 193 23.51 10.17 10.20
CA LEU A 193 22.78 11.25 9.56
C LEU A 193 21.47 11.55 10.30
N ASP A 194 21.24 12.83 10.57
CA ASP A 194 19.96 13.33 11.08
C ASP A 194 19.13 13.90 9.92
N VAL A 195 18.28 13.06 9.34
CA VAL A 195 17.43 13.43 8.20
C VAL A 195 16.08 13.91 8.72
N SER A 196 15.72 15.15 8.40
CA SER A 196 14.45 15.77 8.78
C SER A 196 13.70 16.31 7.55
N TYR A 197 12.36 16.15 7.56
CA TYR A 197 11.51 16.72 6.51
C TYR A 197 10.92 18.05 6.97
N VAL A 198 11.09 19.09 6.18
CA VAL A 198 10.68 20.45 6.49
C VAL A 198 9.64 20.96 5.50
N SER A 199 8.59 21.62 6.01
CA SER A 199 7.49 22.16 5.22
C SER A 199 7.38 23.68 5.28
N ASN A 200 8.13 24.31 6.17
CA ASN A 200 8.16 25.77 6.35
C ASN A 200 9.48 26.19 7.00
N ILE A 201 9.76 27.48 6.95
CA ILE A 201 11.01 28.05 7.45
C ILE A 201 11.21 27.81 8.98
N SER A 202 10.14 27.74 9.76
CA SER A 202 10.25 27.54 11.21
C SER A 202 10.75 26.13 11.60
N GLN A 203 10.64 25.17 10.69
CA GLN A 203 11.13 23.79 10.86
C GLN A 203 12.55 23.61 10.31
N PHE A 204 13.05 24.60 9.57
CA PHE A 204 14.28 24.47 8.79
C PHE A 204 15.53 24.29 9.66
N GLY A 205 15.58 24.99 10.78
CA GLY A 205 16.72 24.93 11.72
C GLY A 205 18.02 25.42 11.10
N ASP A 206 19.12 24.68 11.37
CA ASP A 206 20.47 24.93 10.84
C ASP A 206 21.01 23.61 10.26
N PRO A 207 20.61 23.23 9.04
CA PRO A 207 21.05 22.00 8.40
C PRO A 207 22.43 22.18 7.73
N ASP A 208 23.23 21.11 7.71
CA ASP A 208 24.47 21.05 6.94
C ASP A 208 24.22 20.87 5.44
N VAL A 209 23.10 20.20 5.09
CA VAL A 209 22.70 19.93 3.72
C VAL A 209 21.18 20.13 3.55
N VAL A 210 20.80 20.74 2.44
CA VAL A 210 19.39 20.86 2.03
C VAL A 210 19.15 20.06 0.77
N ILE A 211 18.11 19.20 0.79
CA ILE A 211 17.70 18.43 -0.37
C ILE A 211 16.32 18.91 -0.84
N ILE A 212 16.25 19.33 -2.08
CA ILE A 212 14.99 19.60 -2.78
C ILE A 212 14.70 18.38 -3.65
N PRO A 213 13.72 17.55 -3.28
CA PRO A 213 13.41 16.33 -4.01
C PRO A 213 12.68 16.62 -5.31
N GLY A 214 12.55 15.61 -6.15
CA GLY A 214 11.73 15.70 -7.37
C GLY A 214 10.27 16.04 -7.07
N SER A 215 9.61 16.66 -8.03
CA SER A 215 8.21 17.07 -7.93
C SER A 215 7.39 16.60 -9.14
N LYS A 216 6.16 16.16 -8.89
CA LYS A 216 5.17 15.85 -9.94
C LYS A 216 4.59 17.11 -10.59
N ASN A 217 4.78 18.30 -9.99
CA ASN A 217 4.38 19.59 -10.54
C ASN A 217 5.32 20.69 -10.03
N THR A 218 6.44 20.86 -10.72
CA THR A 218 7.54 21.75 -10.34
C THR A 218 7.11 23.20 -10.14
N ILE A 219 6.24 23.73 -11.01
CA ILE A 219 5.80 25.15 -10.94
C ILE A 219 4.96 25.37 -9.68
N SER A 220 3.99 24.49 -9.42
CA SER A 220 3.13 24.63 -8.24
C SER A 220 3.90 24.44 -6.94
N ASP A 221 4.85 23.53 -6.92
CA ASP A 221 5.66 23.28 -5.73
C ASP A 221 6.68 24.39 -5.49
N LEU A 222 7.23 25.01 -6.53
CA LEU A 222 8.05 26.21 -6.39
C LEU A 222 7.24 27.39 -5.80
N LEU A 223 6.02 27.62 -6.28
CA LEU A 223 5.14 28.66 -5.72
C LEU A 223 4.83 28.35 -4.24
N TRP A 224 4.60 27.10 -3.90
CA TRP A 224 4.38 26.67 -2.51
C TRP A 224 5.62 26.94 -1.65
N MET A 225 6.83 26.63 -2.13
CA MET A 225 8.09 26.92 -1.42
C MET A 225 8.21 28.43 -1.11
N ARG A 226 7.92 29.28 -2.09
CA ARG A 226 7.90 30.76 -1.93
C ARG A 226 6.94 31.20 -0.84
N GLN A 227 5.72 30.67 -0.86
CA GLN A 227 4.69 30.98 0.13
C GLN A 227 5.05 30.54 1.56
N ASN A 228 5.90 29.52 1.71
CA ASN A 228 6.34 28.98 2.99
C ASN A 228 7.74 29.46 3.42
N GLY A 229 8.31 30.45 2.70
CA GLY A 229 9.59 31.05 3.04
C GLY A 229 10.81 30.15 2.84
N LEU A 230 10.69 29.13 2.00
CA LEU A 230 11.75 28.14 1.72
C LEU A 230 12.57 28.49 0.45
N GLU A 231 12.34 29.65 -0.14
CA GLU A 231 13.14 30.23 -1.22
C GLU A 231 13.94 31.42 -0.63
N GLY A 232 15.14 31.20 -0.18
CA GLY A 232 16.00 32.25 0.40
C GLY A 232 17.44 31.85 0.43
#